data_c7b8e3df39e2fbca36d9a71ca48c0e0d
#
_entry.id   c7b8e3df39e2fbca36d9a71ca48c0e0d
#
_cell.length_a   1.000
_cell.length_b   1.000
_cell.length_c   1.000
_cell.angle_alpha   90.00
_cell.angle_beta   90.00
_cell.angle_gamma   90.00
#
_symmetry.space_group_name_H-M   'P 1'
#
loop_
_entity.id
_entity.type
_entity.pdbx_description
1 polymer ?
#
loop_
_entity_poly.entity_id
_entity_poly.type
_entity_poly.pdbx_seq_one_letter_code
_entity_poly.pdbx_strand_id
1 'polypeptide(L)'
;SWNLGAAAVGATIYFGSDESARQIQEVSKAFEMAHELGMATILWCYLRNPAFKKDKDYHVSADLTGQANHLGVTIEADIIKQKLPENNGGYLALNTKESAYGKNDKRIYDELTTDHPIDLCRYQVANCYMGRAGLINSGGASSGASDMAEAVTTAVVNKRAGGMGLISGRKAFQRPMSEGVGILNAIQDVY
;
A
#
# COMPACT_ATOMS: atom_id res chain seq x y z
N SER A 1 -7.63 -19.74 -11.39
CA SER A 1 -8.54 -18.73 -10.79
C SER A 1 -9.72 -18.44 -11.73
N TRP A 2 -9.50 -18.11 -13.00
CA TRP A 2 -10.56 -17.78 -13.96
C TRP A 2 -11.62 -18.89 -14.08
N ASN A 3 -11.23 -20.14 -14.27
CA ASN A 3 -12.15 -21.29 -14.36
C ASN A 3 -12.99 -21.54 -13.09
N LEU A 4 -12.62 -20.93 -11.98
CA LEU A 4 -13.32 -20.99 -10.71
C LEU A 4 -14.21 -19.75 -10.45
N GLY A 5 -14.32 -18.87 -11.44
CA GLY A 5 -15.14 -17.66 -11.36
C GLY A 5 -14.53 -16.52 -10.54
N ALA A 6 -13.21 -16.50 -10.34
CA ALA A 6 -12.55 -15.39 -9.65
C ALA A 6 -12.65 -14.12 -10.48
N ALA A 7 -13.06 -13.00 -9.86
CA ALA A 7 -13.15 -11.70 -10.52
C ALA A 7 -11.80 -10.95 -10.55
N ALA A 8 -10.88 -11.31 -9.66
CA ALA A 8 -9.57 -10.68 -9.55
C ALA A 8 -8.50 -11.69 -9.14
N VAL A 9 -7.26 -11.36 -9.42
CA VAL A 9 -6.07 -12.08 -8.92
C VAL A 9 -5.15 -11.11 -8.18
N GLY A 10 -4.43 -11.63 -7.19
CA GLY A 10 -3.49 -10.85 -6.39
C GLY A 10 -2.07 -11.39 -6.49
N ALA A 11 -1.11 -10.50 -6.39
CA ALA A 11 0.31 -10.80 -6.32
C ALA A 11 1.02 -9.93 -5.28
N THR A 12 2.22 -10.32 -4.90
CA THR A 12 3.08 -9.54 -4.00
C THR A 12 4.43 -9.30 -4.66
N ILE A 13 4.89 -8.06 -4.61
CA ILE A 13 6.27 -7.71 -4.95
C ILE A 13 6.92 -7.08 -3.72
N TYR A 14 8.13 -7.53 -3.43
CA TYR A 14 9.00 -6.96 -2.40
C TYR A 14 10.03 -6.04 -3.06
N PHE A 15 9.62 -4.81 -3.37
CA PHE A 15 10.46 -3.82 -4.02
C PHE A 15 11.71 -3.49 -3.19
N GLY A 16 12.86 -3.49 -3.84
CA GLY A 16 14.16 -3.26 -3.20
C GLY A 16 14.80 -4.49 -2.55
N SER A 17 14.18 -5.67 -2.65
CA SER A 17 14.79 -6.95 -2.29
C SER A 17 15.63 -7.51 -3.45
N ASP A 18 16.46 -8.50 -3.17
CA ASP A 18 17.25 -9.21 -4.20
C ASP A 18 16.38 -9.87 -5.27
N GLU A 19 15.13 -10.21 -4.92
CA GLU A 19 14.15 -10.82 -5.81
C GLU A 19 13.32 -9.82 -6.62
N SER A 20 13.48 -8.53 -6.36
CA SER A 20 12.62 -7.46 -6.89
C SER A 20 12.53 -7.50 -8.42
N ALA A 21 13.66 -7.60 -9.12
CA ALA A 21 13.70 -7.61 -10.58
C ALA A 21 12.95 -8.82 -11.18
N ARG A 22 13.14 -10.01 -10.61
CA ARG A 22 12.43 -11.23 -11.02
C ARG A 22 10.93 -11.14 -10.78
N GLN A 23 10.54 -10.70 -9.57
CA GLN A 23 9.13 -10.56 -9.18
C GLN A 23 8.40 -9.55 -10.08
N ILE A 24 9.02 -8.43 -10.43
CA ILE A 24 8.43 -7.43 -11.33
C ILE A 24 8.10 -8.06 -12.68
N GLN A 25 9.04 -8.82 -13.28
CA GLN A 25 8.83 -9.46 -14.59
C GLN A 25 7.76 -10.55 -14.55
N GLU A 26 7.78 -11.41 -13.53
CA GLU A 26 6.82 -12.50 -13.38
C GLU A 26 5.40 -11.98 -13.14
N VAL A 27 5.25 -10.99 -12.26
CA VAL A 27 3.95 -10.39 -11.94
C VAL A 27 3.40 -9.60 -13.12
N SER A 28 4.25 -8.86 -13.86
CA SER A 28 3.82 -8.15 -15.06
C SER A 28 3.19 -9.09 -16.08
N LYS A 29 3.84 -10.22 -16.37
CA LYS A 29 3.30 -11.25 -17.27
C LYS A 29 2.01 -11.89 -16.75
N ALA A 30 1.92 -12.13 -15.45
CA ALA A 30 0.72 -12.69 -14.83
C ALA A 30 -0.47 -11.70 -14.90
N PHE A 31 -0.21 -10.40 -14.76
CA PHE A 31 -1.22 -9.35 -14.85
C PHE A 31 -1.70 -9.16 -16.31
N GLU A 32 -0.79 -9.16 -17.29
CA GLU A 32 -1.14 -9.18 -18.71
C GLU A 32 -2.13 -10.32 -19.02
N MET A 33 -1.80 -11.55 -18.61
CA MET A 33 -2.69 -12.71 -18.79
C MET A 33 -4.03 -12.55 -18.06
N ALA A 34 -4.02 -11.96 -16.86
CA ALA A 34 -5.25 -11.72 -16.08
C ALA A 34 -6.17 -10.74 -16.82
N HIS A 35 -5.63 -9.67 -17.37
CA HIS A 35 -6.38 -8.71 -18.17
C HIS A 35 -6.93 -9.30 -19.47
N GLU A 36 -6.18 -10.14 -20.18
CA GLU A 36 -6.67 -10.89 -21.34
C GLU A 36 -7.89 -11.76 -21.00
N LEU A 37 -7.96 -12.26 -19.76
CA LEU A 37 -9.09 -13.05 -19.24
C LEU A 37 -10.20 -12.20 -18.60
N GLY A 38 -10.09 -10.87 -18.63
CA GLY A 38 -11.08 -9.94 -18.05
C GLY A 38 -11.07 -9.89 -16.52
N MET A 39 -9.96 -10.27 -15.88
CA MET A 39 -9.82 -10.25 -14.41
C MET A 39 -9.11 -8.97 -13.96
N ALA A 40 -9.56 -8.40 -12.85
CA ALA A 40 -8.83 -7.30 -12.19
C ALA A 40 -7.56 -7.80 -11.50
N THR A 41 -6.59 -6.91 -11.35
CA THR A 41 -5.29 -7.21 -10.73
C THR A 41 -5.06 -6.41 -9.45
N ILE A 42 -4.62 -7.07 -8.39
CA ILE A 42 -4.37 -6.45 -7.08
C ILE A 42 -2.92 -6.71 -6.68
N LEU A 43 -2.13 -5.66 -6.45
CA LEU A 43 -0.74 -5.79 -6.07
C LEU A 43 -0.48 -5.36 -4.63
N TRP A 44 0.12 -6.25 -3.84
CA TRP A 44 0.75 -5.93 -2.57
C TRP A 44 2.11 -5.29 -2.85
N CYS A 45 2.18 -3.97 -2.78
CA CYS A 45 3.39 -3.17 -3.02
C CYS A 45 4.20 -3.04 -1.73
N TYR A 46 4.94 -4.07 -1.36
CA TYR A 46 5.79 -3.99 -0.19
C TYR A 46 7.20 -3.55 -0.55
N LEU A 47 7.76 -2.69 0.29
CA LEU A 47 9.19 -2.40 0.29
C LEU A 47 9.91 -3.45 1.15
N ARG A 48 11.06 -3.90 0.69
CA ARG A 48 11.88 -4.88 1.42
C ARG A 48 13.35 -4.71 1.08
N ASN A 49 14.04 -3.93 1.89
CA ASN A 49 15.49 -3.77 1.81
C ASN A 49 16.04 -3.71 3.24
N PRO A 50 16.98 -4.59 3.63
CA PRO A 50 17.54 -4.58 4.98
C PRO A 50 18.10 -3.22 5.41
N ALA A 51 18.66 -2.45 4.47
CA ALA A 51 19.21 -1.13 4.73
C ALA A 51 18.14 -0.06 5.08
N PHE A 52 16.85 -0.33 4.82
CA PHE A 52 15.76 0.60 5.09
C PHE A 52 15.15 0.44 6.49
N LYS A 53 15.65 -0.50 7.28
CA LYS A 53 15.25 -0.65 8.67
C LYS A 53 16.43 -0.37 9.58
N LYS A 54 16.44 0.82 10.19
CA LYS A 54 17.49 1.29 11.09
C LYS A 54 16.87 1.63 12.45
N ASP A 55 17.05 2.85 12.92
CA ASP A 55 16.37 3.46 14.06
C ASP A 55 14.86 3.61 13.83
N LYS A 56 14.47 3.82 12.57
CA LYS A 56 13.10 3.87 12.10
C LYS A 56 12.88 2.84 10.97
N ASP A 57 11.61 2.53 10.71
CA ASP A 57 11.21 1.68 9.58
C ASP A 57 10.90 2.56 8.35
N TYR A 58 11.91 2.81 7.51
CA TYR A 58 11.76 3.62 6.29
C TYR A 58 10.95 2.92 5.20
N HIS A 59 10.61 1.64 5.34
CA HIS A 59 9.70 0.95 4.41
C HIS A 59 8.28 1.54 4.38
N VAL A 60 7.93 2.39 5.33
CA VAL A 60 6.64 3.10 5.39
C VAL A 60 6.77 4.58 5.08
N SER A 61 7.92 5.05 4.61
CA SER A 61 8.10 6.45 4.20
C SER A 61 7.16 6.83 3.06
N ALA A 62 6.67 8.06 3.06
CA ALA A 62 5.74 8.54 2.04
C ALA A 62 6.34 8.49 0.63
N ASP A 63 7.59 8.95 0.44
CA ASP A 63 8.29 8.95 -0.83
C ASP A 63 8.55 7.53 -1.37
N LEU A 64 9.04 6.63 -0.52
CA LEU A 64 9.34 5.24 -0.89
C LEU A 64 8.06 4.46 -1.21
N THR A 65 7.01 4.59 -0.39
CA THR A 65 5.74 3.92 -0.66
C THR A 65 5.04 4.47 -1.89
N GLY A 66 5.13 5.79 -2.12
CA GLY A 66 4.63 6.42 -3.34
C GLY A 66 5.34 5.89 -4.59
N GLN A 67 6.66 5.76 -4.56
CA GLN A 67 7.43 5.17 -5.66
C GLN A 67 7.05 3.70 -5.90
N ALA A 68 6.90 2.91 -4.85
CA ALA A 68 6.47 1.52 -4.98
C ALA A 68 5.08 1.42 -5.61
N ASN A 69 4.14 2.29 -5.22
CA ASN A 69 2.82 2.37 -5.83
C ASN A 69 2.90 2.69 -7.33
N HIS A 70 3.72 3.68 -7.69
CA HIS A 70 3.91 4.05 -9.10
C HIS A 70 4.50 2.91 -9.93
N LEU A 71 5.47 2.18 -9.41
CA LEU A 71 5.98 0.97 -10.05
C LEU A 71 4.90 -0.10 -10.22
N GLY A 72 4.07 -0.29 -9.19
CA GLY A 72 2.97 -1.26 -9.23
C GLY A 72 1.94 -0.95 -10.32
N VAL A 73 1.51 0.31 -10.45
CA VAL A 73 0.55 0.69 -11.50
C VAL A 73 1.18 0.69 -12.89
N THR A 74 2.50 0.89 -13.00
CA THR A 74 3.22 0.83 -14.28
C THR A 74 3.25 -0.59 -14.85
N ILE A 75 3.18 -1.61 -14.00
CA ILE A 75 3.05 -3.02 -14.42
C ILE A 75 1.58 -3.50 -14.42
N GLU A 76 0.66 -2.56 -14.57
CA GLU A 76 -0.76 -2.81 -14.78
C GLU A 76 -1.52 -3.39 -13.59
N ALA A 77 -1.15 -3.00 -12.37
CA ALA A 77 -2.01 -3.26 -11.22
C ALA A 77 -3.21 -2.30 -11.21
N ASP A 78 -4.43 -2.82 -11.22
CA ASP A 78 -5.66 -2.02 -11.10
C ASP A 78 -5.86 -1.49 -9.69
N ILE A 79 -5.44 -2.27 -8.69
CA ILE A 79 -5.56 -1.92 -7.28
C ILE A 79 -4.21 -2.14 -6.59
N ILE A 80 -3.73 -1.10 -5.94
CA ILE A 80 -2.54 -1.14 -5.10
C ILE A 80 -2.93 -1.33 -3.64
N LYS A 81 -2.34 -2.33 -3.00
CA LYS A 81 -2.39 -2.48 -1.55
C LYS A 81 -1.09 -1.98 -0.93
N GLN A 82 -1.20 -1.00 -0.04
CA GLN A 82 -0.06 -0.39 0.62
C GLN A 82 -0.31 -0.19 2.13
N LYS A 83 0.74 -0.06 2.92
CA LYS A 83 0.64 0.43 4.30
C LYS A 83 0.35 1.93 4.31
N LEU A 84 -0.30 2.43 5.37
CA LEU A 84 -0.35 3.88 5.59
C LEU A 84 1.08 4.43 5.70
N PRO A 85 1.36 5.58 5.07
CA PRO A 85 2.69 6.15 5.06
C PRO A 85 2.98 6.99 6.30
N GLU A 86 4.27 7.18 6.57
CA GLU A 86 4.79 8.04 7.63
C GLU A 86 5.71 9.10 7.06
N ASN A 87 5.74 10.26 7.69
CA ASN A 87 6.74 11.29 7.44
C ASN A 87 7.97 11.02 8.33
N ASN A 88 8.87 10.16 7.87
CA ASN A 88 10.04 9.74 8.65
C ASN A 88 11.39 10.05 7.95
N GLY A 89 11.36 10.82 6.85
CA GLY A 89 12.53 11.29 6.13
C GLY A 89 12.85 10.52 4.85
N GLY A 90 12.41 9.27 4.71
CA GLY A 90 12.59 8.50 3.48
C GLY A 90 14.02 8.53 2.90
N TYR A 91 14.15 8.83 1.62
CA TYR A 91 15.46 8.92 0.96
C TYR A 91 16.38 9.99 1.56
N LEU A 92 15.83 11.08 2.10
CA LEU A 92 16.65 12.10 2.76
C LEU A 92 17.40 11.57 3.99
N ALA A 93 16.77 10.64 4.71
CA ALA A 93 17.36 9.99 5.88
C ALA A 93 18.21 8.76 5.53
N LEU A 94 17.86 8.06 4.45
CA LEU A 94 18.55 6.83 4.02
C LEU A 94 19.86 7.12 3.30
N ASN A 95 19.90 8.18 2.49
CA ASN A 95 21.10 8.55 1.75
C ASN A 95 22.18 9.08 2.70
N THR A 96 23.38 8.60 2.52
CA THR A 96 24.59 9.06 3.23
C THR A 96 25.67 9.47 2.24
N LYS A 97 26.84 9.87 2.73
CA LYS A 97 28.01 10.12 1.87
C LYS A 97 28.51 8.83 1.20
N GLU A 98 28.20 7.68 1.79
CA GLU A 98 28.72 6.36 1.39
C GLU A 98 27.68 5.55 0.60
N SER A 99 26.41 5.88 0.71
CA SER A 99 25.32 5.14 0.06
C SER A 99 24.21 6.06 -0.45
N ALA A 100 23.84 5.89 -1.69
CA ALA A 100 22.71 6.57 -2.31
C ALA A 100 21.71 5.55 -2.85
N TYR A 101 20.54 5.48 -2.22
CA TYR A 101 19.46 4.55 -2.61
C TYR A 101 18.52 5.14 -3.64
N GLY A 102 18.41 6.46 -3.69
CA GLY A 102 17.56 7.16 -4.63
C GLY A 102 17.42 8.63 -4.30
N LYS A 103 16.84 9.38 -5.22
CA LYS A 103 16.60 10.81 -5.05
C LYS A 103 15.25 11.16 -5.68
N ASN A 104 14.42 11.80 -4.89
CA ASN A 104 13.16 12.38 -5.34
C ASN A 104 13.21 13.90 -5.36
N ASP A 105 12.24 14.52 -6.03
CA ASP A 105 12.07 15.95 -6.05
C ASP A 105 11.82 16.48 -4.62
N LYS A 106 12.47 17.58 -4.25
CA LYS A 106 12.34 18.19 -2.93
C LYS A 106 10.92 18.60 -2.58
N ARG A 107 10.12 18.95 -3.59
CA ARG A 107 8.69 19.29 -3.39
C ARG A 107 7.87 18.21 -2.72
N ILE A 108 8.29 16.94 -2.80
CA ILE A 108 7.61 15.85 -2.09
C ILE A 108 7.55 16.13 -0.58
N TYR A 109 8.64 16.66 -0.03
CA TYR A 109 8.80 16.91 1.39
C TYR A 109 8.30 18.29 1.81
N ASP A 110 8.43 19.28 0.94
CA ASP A 110 8.14 20.68 1.24
C ASP A 110 6.70 21.10 0.88
N GLU A 111 6.07 20.44 -0.13
CA GLU A 111 4.80 20.89 -0.71
C GLU A 111 3.75 19.80 -0.82
N LEU A 112 4.16 18.54 -1.09
CA LEU A 112 3.23 17.45 -1.46
C LEU A 112 2.87 16.53 -0.31
N THR A 113 3.60 16.60 0.82
CA THR A 113 3.31 15.86 2.06
C THR A 113 3.40 16.77 3.26
N THR A 114 2.64 16.44 4.30
CA THR A 114 2.71 17.05 5.63
C THR A 114 2.80 15.94 6.67
N ASP A 115 2.75 16.27 7.97
CA ASP A 115 2.64 15.27 9.03
C ASP A 115 1.21 14.71 9.17
N HIS A 116 0.25 15.27 8.43
CA HIS A 116 -1.13 14.83 8.50
C HIS A 116 -1.35 13.53 7.72
N PRO A 117 -1.91 12.46 8.31
CA PRO A 117 -2.01 11.15 7.67
C PRO A 117 -2.85 11.14 6.37
N ILE A 118 -3.83 12.03 6.24
CA ILE A 118 -4.62 12.16 5.01
C ILE A 118 -3.76 12.70 3.87
N ASP A 119 -2.90 13.69 4.12
CA ASP A 119 -2.03 14.26 3.08
C ASP A 119 -0.96 13.24 2.65
N LEU A 120 -0.36 12.52 3.61
CA LEU A 120 0.56 11.43 3.32
C LEU A 120 -0.10 10.34 2.46
N CYS A 121 -1.31 9.90 2.81
CA CYS A 121 -2.06 8.91 2.04
C CYS A 121 -2.48 9.46 0.67
N ARG A 122 -2.83 10.74 0.56
CA ARG A 122 -3.13 11.41 -0.72
C ARG A 122 -1.94 11.40 -1.66
N TYR A 123 -0.73 11.56 -1.15
CA TYR A 123 0.47 11.41 -1.95
C TYR A 123 0.60 9.98 -2.53
N GLN A 124 0.25 8.94 -1.75
CA GLN A 124 0.18 7.57 -2.27
C GLN A 124 -0.87 7.43 -3.37
N VAL A 125 -2.06 8.02 -3.21
CA VAL A 125 -3.13 8.02 -4.24
C VAL A 125 -2.65 8.72 -5.50
N ALA A 126 -1.96 9.86 -5.38
CA ALA A 126 -1.40 10.56 -6.53
C ALA A 126 -0.42 9.68 -7.34
N ASN A 127 0.34 8.81 -6.67
CA ASN A 127 1.24 7.86 -7.31
C ASN A 127 0.53 6.63 -7.92
N CYS A 128 -0.78 6.50 -7.73
CA CYS A 128 -1.62 5.52 -8.44
C CYS A 128 -2.28 6.16 -9.68
N TYR A 129 -1.49 6.75 -10.58
CA TYR A 129 -1.93 7.51 -11.76
C TYR A 129 -2.98 8.57 -11.42
N MET A 130 -2.70 9.38 -10.39
CA MET A 130 -3.60 10.42 -9.87
C MET A 130 -4.97 9.87 -9.44
N GLY A 131 -4.98 8.68 -8.84
CA GLY A 131 -6.19 8.00 -8.35
C GLY A 131 -6.98 7.24 -9.42
N ARG A 132 -6.43 7.06 -10.62
CA ARG A 132 -7.08 6.25 -11.68
C ARG A 132 -6.91 4.75 -11.45
N ALA A 133 -5.82 4.33 -10.83
CA ALA A 133 -5.72 3.01 -10.22
C ALA A 133 -6.10 3.11 -8.74
N GLY A 134 -6.75 2.08 -8.20
CA GLY A 134 -7.26 2.09 -6.84
C GLY A 134 -6.15 1.95 -5.79
N LEU A 135 -6.31 2.62 -4.65
CA LEU A 135 -5.47 2.41 -3.47
C LEU A 135 -6.30 1.83 -2.33
N ILE A 136 -5.88 0.68 -1.80
CA ILE A 136 -6.38 0.13 -0.54
C ILE A 136 -5.25 0.11 0.49
N ASN A 137 -5.55 0.53 1.72
CA ASN A 137 -4.56 0.44 2.80
C ASN A 137 -4.76 -0.82 3.65
N SER A 138 -3.69 -1.28 4.28
CA SER A 138 -3.77 -2.42 5.20
C SER A 138 -4.25 -2.00 6.57
N GLY A 139 -5.15 -2.81 7.15
CA GLY A 139 -5.65 -2.62 8.51
C GLY A 139 -4.65 -2.93 9.63
N GLY A 140 -3.44 -3.38 9.30
CA GLY A 140 -2.40 -3.68 10.28
C GLY A 140 -2.59 -4.99 11.05
N ALA A 141 -1.76 -5.19 12.07
CA ALA A 141 -1.89 -6.29 13.02
C ALA A 141 -3.02 -6.00 14.01
N SER A 142 -3.55 -7.04 14.66
CA SER A 142 -4.46 -6.86 15.79
C SER A 142 -3.68 -6.34 17.00
N SER A 143 -4.22 -5.32 17.66
CA SER A 143 -3.73 -4.75 18.93
C SER A 143 -4.73 -4.99 20.09
N GLY A 144 -5.84 -5.69 19.80
CA GLY A 144 -6.86 -6.05 20.80
C GLY A 144 -7.97 -5.01 20.92
N ALA A 145 -8.11 -4.37 22.08
CA ALA A 145 -9.25 -3.51 22.39
C ALA A 145 -9.40 -2.28 21.47
N SER A 146 -8.31 -1.77 20.89
CA SER A 146 -8.32 -0.60 19.99
C SER A 146 -8.59 -0.92 18.53
N ASP A 147 -8.70 -2.19 18.15
CA ASP A 147 -8.80 -2.62 16.75
C ASP A 147 -9.95 -1.98 15.96
N MET A 148 -11.10 -1.79 16.58
CA MET A 148 -12.25 -1.14 15.96
C MET A 148 -11.92 0.32 15.60
N ALA A 149 -11.44 1.08 16.57
CA ALA A 149 -11.10 2.49 16.40
C ALA A 149 -9.98 2.67 15.38
N GLU A 150 -8.95 1.82 15.43
CA GLU A 150 -7.83 1.84 14.48
C GLU A 150 -8.30 1.51 13.06
N ALA A 151 -9.17 0.51 12.89
CA ALA A 151 -9.69 0.13 11.58
C ALA A 151 -10.52 1.24 10.96
N VAL A 152 -11.44 1.84 11.73
CA VAL A 152 -12.27 2.97 11.28
C VAL A 152 -11.39 4.19 10.96
N THR A 153 -10.43 4.53 11.82
CA THR A 153 -9.50 5.64 11.58
C THR A 153 -8.72 5.43 10.28
N THR A 154 -8.20 4.23 10.05
CA THR A 154 -7.48 3.89 8.81
C THR A 154 -8.40 4.01 7.59
N ALA A 155 -9.64 3.53 7.68
CA ALA A 155 -10.63 3.65 6.61
C ALA A 155 -10.95 5.11 6.30
N VAL A 156 -11.17 5.94 7.32
CA VAL A 156 -11.42 7.39 7.17
C VAL A 156 -10.24 8.10 6.51
N VAL A 157 -9.00 7.82 6.95
CA VAL A 157 -7.78 8.38 6.34
C VAL A 157 -7.71 8.02 4.85
N ASN A 158 -7.88 6.73 4.51
CA ASN A 158 -7.84 6.26 3.14
C ASN A 158 -8.95 6.92 2.30
N LYS A 159 -10.20 6.89 2.75
CA LYS A 159 -11.34 7.48 2.04
C LYS A 159 -11.16 8.98 1.80
N ARG A 160 -10.77 9.73 2.83
CA ARG A 160 -10.54 11.19 2.74
C ARG A 160 -9.35 11.55 1.86
N ALA A 161 -8.38 10.67 1.75
CA ALA A 161 -7.24 10.83 0.85
C ALA A 161 -7.59 10.56 -0.63
N GLY A 162 -8.70 9.92 -0.92
CA GLY A 162 -9.11 9.49 -2.26
C GLY A 162 -8.85 8.01 -2.55
N GLY A 163 -8.53 7.22 -1.53
CA GLY A 163 -8.43 5.76 -1.64
C GLY A 163 -9.80 5.09 -1.76
N MET A 164 -9.80 3.82 -2.14
CA MET A 164 -11.04 3.10 -2.46
C MET A 164 -11.39 1.98 -1.48
N GLY A 165 -10.56 1.72 -0.49
CA GLY A 165 -10.85 0.62 0.43
C GLY A 165 -9.79 0.35 1.47
N LEU A 166 -10.15 -0.56 2.38
CA LEU A 166 -9.28 -1.10 3.41
C LEU A 166 -9.29 -2.63 3.31
N ILE A 167 -8.11 -3.24 3.33
CA ILE A 167 -7.99 -4.68 3.47
C ILE A 167 -7.74 -5.04 4.94
N SER A 168 -8.69 -5.74 5.55
CA SER A 168 -8.60 -6.19 6.94
C SER A 168 -8.47 -7.71 6.99
N GLY A 169 -7.49 -8.21 7.72
CA GLY A 169 -7.25 -9.64 7.92
C GLY A 169 -7.32 -9.98 9.41
N ARG A 170 -6.18 -9.94 10.09
CA ARG A 170 -6.05 -10.37 11.49
C ARG A 170 -7.02 -9.69 12.44
N LYS A 171 -7.30 -8.41 12.27
CA LYS A 171 -8.27 -7.66 13.08
C LYS A 171 -9.70 -8.24 12.97
N ALA A 172 -10.06 -8.81 11.82
CA ALA A 172 -11.36 -9.44 11.62
C ALA A 172 -11.37 -10.95 11.97
N PHE A 173 -10.31 -11.69 11.54
CA PHE A 173 -10.34 -13.16 11.59
C PHE A 173 -9.82 -13.77 12.92
N GLN A 174 -9.06 -13.01 13.71
CA GLN A 174 -8.50 -13.46 14.99
C GLN A 174 -9.41 -13.11 16.19
N ARG A 175 -10.73 -13.16 15.98
CA ARG A 175 -11.74 -12.85 17.01
C ARG A 175 -13.06 -13.62 16.73
N PRO A 176 -14.01 -13.61 17.67
CA PRO A 176 -15.34 -14.18 17.42
C PRO A 176 -15.99 -13.59 16.16
N MET A 177 -16.73 -14.43 15.42
CA MET A 177 -17.35 -14.06 14.14
C MET A 177 -18.15 -12.75 14.23
N SER A 178 -18.97 -12.58 15.25
CA SER A 178 -19.78 -11.37 15.44
C SER A 178 -18.96 -10.09 15.55
N GLU A 179 -17.83 -10.15 16.27
CA GLU A 179 -16.93 -9.01 16.40
C GLU A 179 -16.18 -8.72 15.08
N GLY A 180 -15.75 -9.78 14.38
CA GLY A 180 -15.10 -9.65 13.07
C GLY A 180 -16.04 -9.03 12.03
N VAL A 181 -17.29 -9.48 11.97
CA VAL A 181 -18.34 -8.89 11.13
C VAL A 181 -18.59 -7.44 11.52
N GLY A 182 -18.66 -7.13 12.82
CA GLY A 182 -18.84 -5.76 13.31
C GLY A 182 -17.75 -4.82 12.83
N ILE A 183 -16.46 -5.23 12.86
CA ILE A 183 -15.35 -4.43 12.31
C ILE A 183 -15.50 -4.22 10.81
N LEU A 184 -15.81 -5.26 10.04
CA LEU A 184 -15.97 -5.16 8.60
C LEU A 184 -17.13 -4.22 8.22
N ASN A 185 -18.26 -4.31 8.93
CA ASN A 185 -19.38 -3.41 8.71
C ASN A 185 -19.01 -1.96 9.04
N ALA A 186 -18.34 -1.72 10.17
CA ALA A 186 -17.87 -0.37 10.52
C ALA A 186 -16.89 0.22 9.50
N ILE A 187 -16.05 -0.60 8.87
CA ILE A 187 -15.21 -0.17 7.74
C ILE A 187 -16.08 0.16 6.53
N GLN A 188 -17.05 -0.69 6.19
CA GLN A 188 -17.94 -0.46 5.04
C GLN A 188 -18.76 0.81 5.20
N ASP A 189 -19.21 1.14 6.39
CA ASP A 189 -19.96 2.36 6.69
C ASP A 189 -19.17 3.66 6.42
N VAL A 190 -17.84 3.56 6.31
CA VAL A 190 -16.98 4.70 5.91
C VAL A 190 -16.99 4.92 4.40
N TYR A 191 -17.17 3.85 3.58
CA TYR A 191 -17.08 3.91 2.12
C TYR A 191 -18.43 4.03 1.44
#